data_ba663056c21b0e26fdcc599ead33129f
#
_entry.id   ba663056c21b0e26fdcc599ead33129f
#
_cell.length_a   1.000
_cell.length_b   1.000
_cell.length_c   1.000
_cell.angle_alpha   90.00
_cell.angle_beta   90.00
_cell.angle_gamma   90.00
#
_symmetry.space_group_name_H-M   'P 1'
#
loop_
_entity.id
_entity.type
_entity.pdbx_description
1 polymer ?
#
loop_
_entity_poly.entity_id
_entity_poly.type
_entity_poly.pdbx_seq_one_letter_code
_entity_poly.pdbx_strand_id
1 'polypeptide(L)'
;MSASSKKKLRKEQNAAALTEKQLNERKEAKKQKISTLIFVIVMAIVLVVGLTVMVIRGIEGSAFINKHTTALTVGDHKLNSVVMNYYYTDTVNSSYTEWTNMYGDSTAAYLSMLQLDVSKPLDEQTYYADDMTWAEYFMDMAIDRATADYAVYDLAMKANYVLSAEDQLNLESNVNYKDLFSMTSGFDDVDDYMEAFYCPGASRDTYYDYCEVSAIASAFYNDYSDSLTFTDADIRAHEAGNESNYNSYTYASYYLGYNKYIGEDVTDPTTEQIEEASALAKIDATSLLNAASVEALDAAIAALPVNAEATTTATTKNESVIYTSVNSVIRSWVSDPIRKAGDITMIANEVTSTNDDGTETTTINGYYVVMFQEATDNNDLMSNVRHLLVRFDDETDEAKATAKAEAEEHLNTWKQGEATEESFIELVKKYSFDSTASEGGLFENVNPDSSFVPSFLNWSIDPARKVGDVEVIESEYGYHVMYYVGSSELSYRDYMITNELRELALDDWYNTAVDSVTVAEGNLSRIDTGLTLAS
;
A
#
# COMPACT_ATOMS: atom_id res chain seq x y z
N MET A 1 43.46 -9.24 -54.98
CA MET A 1 43.07 -9.10 -53.56
C MET A 1 43.34 -10.42 -52.85
N SER A 2 44.14 -10.42 -51.79
CA SER A 2 44.56 -11.65 -51.12
C SER A 2 43.39 -12.25 -50.31
N ALA A 3 43.42 -13.55 -50.07
CA ALA A 3 42.44 -14.28 -49.28
C ALA A 3 42.23 -13.68 -47.86
N SER A 4 43.26 -13.01 -47.35
CA SER A 4 43.23 -12.26 -46.06
C SER A 4 42.30 -11.04 -46.11
N SER A 5 42.28 -10.28 -47.23
CA SER A 5 41.42 -9.10 -47.40
C SER A 5 39.93 -9.49 -47.53
N LYS A 6 39.64 -10.63 -48.19
CA LYS A 6 38.27 -11.18 -48.27
C LYS A 6 37.76 -11.68 -46.92
N LYS A 7 38.64 -12.22 -46.07
CA LYS A 7 38.27 -12.69 -44.73
C LYS A 7 38.04 -11.52 -43.77
N LYS A 8 38.73 -10.41 -43.95
CA LYS A 8 38.51 -9.17 -43.18
C LYS A 8 37.22 -8.47 -43.56
N LEU A 9 36.94 -8.38 -44.90
CA LEU A 9 35.67 -7.82 -45.41
C LEU A 9 34.45 -8.67 -44.99
N ARG A 10 34.57 -9.99 -44.96
CA ARG A 10 33.51 -10.89 -44.50
C ARG A 10 33.29 -10.81 -42.99
N LYS A 11 34.32 -10.51 -42.18
CA LYS A 11 34.20 -10.24 -40.75
C LYS A 11 33.55 -8.88 -40.47
N GLU A 12 33.79 -7.90 -41.32
CA GLU A 12 33.16 -6.56 -41.22
C GLU A 12 31.72 -6.57 -41.73
N GLN A 13 31.41 -7.38 -42.76
CA GLN A 13 30.02 -7.53 -43.26
C GLN A 13 29.15 -8.44 -42.36
N ASN A 14 29.75 -9.35 -41.58
CA ASN A 14 29.04 -10.13 -40.57
C ASN A 14 28.93 -9.41 -39.20
N ALA A 15 29.47 -8.21 -39.09
CA ALA A 15 29.04 -7.23 -38.09
C ALA A 15 27.74 -6.55 -38.57
N ALA A 16 26.82 -7.35 -39.13
CA ALA A 16 25.49 -6.88 -39.48
C ALA A 16 24.88 -6.16 -38.28
N ALA A 17 24.37 -4.97 -38.55
CA ALA A 17 23.70 -4.18 -37.57
C ALA A 17 22.74 -5.10 -36.79
N LEU A 18 22.99 -5.24 -35.48
CA LEU A 18 22.14 -5.97 -34.60
C LEU A 18 20.73 -5.41 -34.76
N THR A 19 19.74 -6.25 -34.96
CA THR A 19 18.36 -5.81 -34.98
C THR A 19 18.07 -5.05 -33.67
N GLU A 20 17.15 -4.11 -33.72
CA GLU A 20 16.81 -3.29 -32.55
C GLU A 20 16.50 -4.16 -31.32
N LYS A 21 15.86 -5.31 -31.53
CA LYS A 21 15.63 -6.37 -30.53
C LYS A 21 16.93 -6.91 -29.94
N GLN A 22 17.90 -7.27 -30.77
CA GLN A 22 19.22 -7.78 -30.32
C GLN A 22 20.06 -6.69 -29.62
N LEU A 23 19.87 -5.42 -29.99
CA LEU A 23 20.48 -4.28 -29.32
C LEU A 23 19.87 -4.06 -27.93
N ASN A 24 18.56 -4.21 -27.82
CA ASN A 24 17.84 -4.13 -26.55
C ASN A 24 18.16 -5.33 -25.65
N GLU A 25 18.18 -6.54 -26.18
CA GLU A 25 18.62 -7.74 -25.43
C GLU A 25 20.06 -7.60 -24.93
N ARG A 26 20.98 -7.01 -25.72
CA ARG A 26 22.35 -6.71 -25.25
C ARG A 26 22.40 -5.59 -24.21
N LYS A 27 21.53 -4.58 -24.33
CA LYS A 27 21.40 -3.51 -23.31
C LYS A 27 20.85 -4.08 -22.01
N GLU A 28 19.80 -4.91 -22.08
CA GLU A 28 19.21 -5.58 -20.91
C GLU A 28 20.21 -6.58 -20.28
N ALA A 29 20.91 -7.39 -21.08
CA ALA A 29 21.97 -8.28 -20.58
C ALA A 29 23.16 -7.51 -19.97
N LYS A 30 23.45 -6.30 -20.48
CA LYS A 30 24.46 -5.41 -19.89
C LYS A 30 23.96 -4.78 -18.58
N LYS A 31 22.70 -4.35 -18.54
CA LYS A 31 22.05 -3.86 -17.31
C LYS A 31 22.00 -4.96 -16.24
N GLN A 32 21.56 -6.18 -16.61
CA GLN A 32 21.58 -7.33 -15.69
C GLN A 32 22.99 -7.63 -15.17
N LYS A 33 24.01 -7.64 -16.05
CA LYS A 33 25.41 -7.86 -15.60
C LYS A 33 25.91 -6.74 -14.69
N ILE A 34 25.53 -5.49 -14.97
CA ILE A 34 25.88 -4.34 -14.12
C ILE A 34 25.12 -4.43 -12.79
N SER A 35 23.82 -4.74 -12.82
CA SER A 35 23.02 -4.97 -11.62
C SER A 35 23.57 -6.13 -10.78
N THR A 36 23.89 -7.26 -11.40
CA THR A 36 24.54 -8.40 -10.71
C THR A 36 25.92 -8.02 -10.16
N LEU A 37 26.70 -7.22 -10.90
CA LEU A 37 28.01 -6.75 -10.43
C LEU A 37 27.85 -5.77 -9.25
N ILE A 38 26.91 -4.86 -9.32
CA ILE A 38 26.57 -3.94 -8.21
C ILE A 38 26.09 -4.76 -7.01
N PHE A 39 25.18 -5.70 -7.21
CA PHE A 39 24.73 -6.62 -6.16
C PHE A 39 25.89 -7.38 -5.51
N VAL A 40 26.80 -7.96 -6.31
CA VAL A 40 28.00 -8.66 -5.79
C VAL A 40 28.95 -7.71 -5.05
N ILE A 41 29.10 -6.46 -5.52
CA ILE A 41 29.94 -5.46 -4.84
C ILE A 41 29.29 -5.03 -3.52
N VAL A 42 27.97 -4.78 -3.51
CA VAL A 42 27.21 -4.45 -2.29
C VAL A 42 27.31 -5.62 -1.30
N MET A 43 27.11 -6.85 -1.75
CA MET A 43 27.28 -8.05 -0.92
C MET A 43 28.71 -8.22 -0.39
N ALA A 44 29.73 -7.90 -1.20
CA ALA A 44 31.14 -7.95 -0.75
C ALA A 44 31.45 -6.86 0.29
N ILE A 45 30.84 -5.68 0.17
CA ILE A 45 30.97 -4.59 1.16
C ILE A 45 30.26 -5.00 2.47
N VAL A 46 29.06 -5.55 2.38
CA VAL A 46 28.31 -6.11 3.52
C VAL A 46 29.14 -7.19 4.25
N LEU A 47 29.79 -8.09 3.49
CA LEU A 47 30.68 -9.11 4.05
C LEU A 47 31.89 -8.50 4.78
N VAL A 48 32.53 -7.49 4.18
CA VAL A 48 33.70 -6.83 4.79
C VAL A 48 33.28 -6.06 6.06
N VAL A 49 32.19 -5.34 5.99
CA VAL A 49 31.63 -4.62 7.17
C VAL A 49 31.18 -5.63 8.24
N GLY A 50 30.47 -6.71 7.86
CA GLY A 50 30.07 -7.79 8.77
C GLY A 50 31.27 -8.45 9.47
N LEU A 51 32.35 -8.75 8.73
CA LEU A 51 33.59 -9.29 9.30
C LEU A 51 34.29 -8.29 10.24
N THR A 52 34.30 -7.02 9.90
CA THR A 52 34.88 -5.97 10.77
C THR A 52 34.06 -5.81 12.05
N VAL A 53 32.73 -5.81 11.95
CA VAL A 53 31.81 -5.78 13.10
C VAL A 53 31.94 -7.07 13.94
N MET A 54 32.11 -8.25 13.35
CA MET A 54 32.40 -9.50 14.06
C MET A 54 33.67 -9.40 14.92
N VAL A 55 34.74 -8.83 14.36
CA VAL A 55 36.01 -8.69 15.10
C VAL A 55 35.85 -7.71 16.27
N ILE A 56 35.15 -6.60 16.07
CA ILE A 56 34.88 -5.61 17.13
C ILE A 56 33.94 -6.19 18.18
N ARG A 57 32.86 -6.85 17.80
CA ARG A 57 31.89 -7.48 18.72
C ARG A 57 32.44 -8.70 19.45
N GLY A 58 33.32 -9.47 18.85
CA GLY A 58 34.02 -10.59 19.51
C GLY A 58 34.89 -10.14 20.72
N ILE A 59 35.23 -8.85 20.74
CA ILE A 59 36.01 -8.25 21.86
C ILE A 59 35.08 -7.72 22.96
N GLU A 60 33.85 -7.27 22.68
CA GLU A 60 32.97 -6.58 23.60
C GLU A 60 31.73 -7.37 24.06
N GLY A 61 31.34 -8.43 23.37
CA GLY A 61 30.11 -9.17 23.69
C GLY A 61 30.27 -10.68 23.61
N SER A 62 30.12 -11.37 24.72
CA SER A 62 29.95 -12.81 24.66
C SER A 62 28.48 -13.15 24.43
N ALA A 63 28.19 -14.13 23.57
CA ALA A 63 26.87 -14.71 23.35
C ALA A 63 26.17 -15.07 24.66
N PHE A 64 26.94 -15.55 25.64
CA PHE A 64 26.46 -15.87 27.00
C PHE A 64 25.87 -14.64 27.69
N ILE A 65 26.54 -13.48 27.63
CA ILE A 65 26.07 -12.26 28.32
C ILE A 65 24.76 -11.77 27.65
N ASN A 66 24.69 -11.74 26.32
CA ASN A 66 23.48 -11.30 25.62
C ASN A 66 22.27 -12.20 25.92
N LYS A 67 22.47 -13.51 25.95
CA LYS A 67 21.42 -14.49 26.32
C LYS A 67 20.91 -14.37 27.76
N HIS A 68 21.71 -13.80 28.67
CA HIS A 68 21.38 -13.72 30.10
C HIS A 68 21.15 -12.30 30.62
N THR A 69 21.35 -11.28 29.80
CA THR A 69 21.06 -9.89 30.16
C THR A 69 19.62 -9.56 29.80
N THR A 70 18.81 -9.23 30.78
CA THR A 70 17.45 -8.73 30.52
C THR A 70 17.54 -7.31 29.98
N ALA A 71 17.06 -7.13 28.76
CA ALA A 71 17.01 -5.83 28.06
C ALA A 71 15.64 -5.14 28.26
N LEU A 72 14.56 -5.93 28.29
CA LEU A 72 13.20 -5.44 28.50
C LEU A 72 12.41 -6.44 29.32
N THR A 73 11.48 -5.97 30.13
CA THR A 73 10.50 -6.81 30.82
C THR A 73 9.12 -6.33 30.43
N VAL A 74 8.30 -7.24 29.89
CA VAL A 74 6.91 -6.98 29.46
C VAL A 74 6.03 -7.95 30.25
N GLY A 75 5.24 -7.43 31.17
CA GLY A 75 4.50 -8.29 32.12
C GLY A 75 5.40 -9.22 32.88
N ASP A 76 5.19 -10.52 32.75
CA ASP A 76 6.01 -11.57 33.37
C ASP A 76 7.18 -12.04 32.48
N HIS A 77 7.26 -11.55 31.23
CA HIS A 77 8.26 -11.94 30.24
C HIS A 77 9.54 -11.11 30.37
N LYS A 78 10.69 -11.77 30.45
CA LYS A 78 12.00 -11.13 30.44
C LYS A 78 12.68 -11.34 29.10
N LEU A 79 12.67 -10.32 28.27
CA LEU A 79 13.32 -10.31 26.97
C LEU A 79 14.82 -10.04 27.18
N ASN A 80 15.66 -10.96 26.74
CA ASN A 80 17.10 -10.77 26.80
C ASN A 80 17.59 -9.88 25.64
N SER A 81 18.88 -9.52 25.66
CA SER A 81 19.45 -8.66 24.63
C SER A 81 19.40 -9.25 23.22
N VAL A 82 19.39 -10.59 23.06
CA VAL A 82 19.25 -11.22 21.73
C VAL A 82 17.86 -10.97 21.17
N VAL A 83 16.81 -11.22 21.93
CA VAL A 83 15.42 -10.99 21.52
C VAL A 83 15.19 -9.51 21.19
N MET A 84 15.72 -8.60 22.00
CA MET A 84 15.57 -7.16 21.73
C MET A 84 16.37 -6.69 20.51
N ASN A 85 17.51 -7.33 20.19
CA ASN A 85 18.19 -7.07 18.91
C ASN A 85 17.34 -7.53 17.72
N TYR A 86 16.56 -8.61 17.83
CA TYR A 86 15.60 -8.99 16.79
C TYR A 86 14.53 -7.92 16.62
N TYR A 87 13.87 -7.51 17.70
CA TYR A 87 12.86 -6.45 17.64
C TYR A 87 13.42 -5.16 17.05
N TYR A 88 14.59 -4.71 17.51
CA TYR A 88 15.19 -3.48 17.03
C TYR A 88 15.56 -3.55 15.53
N THR A 89 16.33 -4.56 15.16
CA THR A 89 16.82 -4.72 13.78
C THR A 89 15.67 -4.94 12.79
N ASP A 90 14.69 -5.78 13.16
CA ASP A 90 13.54 -6.04 12.28
C ASP A 90 12.62 -4.81 12.21
N THR A 91 12.52 -3.97 13.25
CA THR A 91 11.77 -2.70 13.20
C THR A 91 12.45 -1.71 12.26
N VAL A 92 13.77 -1.53 12.34
CA VAL A 92 14.53 -0.68 11.43
C VAL A 92 14.36 -1.13 9.98
N ASN A 93 14.54 -2.44 9.72
CA ASN A 93 14.46 -2.99 8.36
C ASN A 93 13.04 -2.95 7.78
N SER A 94 12.02 -3.22 8.58
CA SER A 94 10.63 -3.15 8.13
C SER A 94 10.21 -1.72 7.82
N SER A 95 10.58 -0.74 8.63
CA SER A 95 10.33 0.68 8.36
C SER A 95 11.00 1.14 7.07
N TYR A 96 12.25 0.77 6.83
CA TYR A 96 12.94 1.10 5.59
C TYR A 96 12.30 0.43 4.37
N THR A 97 11.90 -0.82 4.50
CA THR A 97 11.19 -1.55 3.44
C THR A 97 9.84 -0.92 3.13
N GLU A 98 9.10 -0.53 4.15
CA GLU A 98 7.82 0.17 3.99
C GLU A 98 8.00 1.49 3.23
N TRP A 99 8.98 2.31 3.61
CA TRP A 99 9.28 3.57 2.91
C TRP A 99 9.70 3.35 1.45
N THR A 100 10.51 2.32 1.18
CA THR A 100 10.90 2.00 -0.19
C THR A 100 9.73 1.51 -1.04
N ASN A 101 8.81 0.77 -0.47
CA ASN A 101 7.59 0.34 -1.14
C ASN A 101 6.61 1.50 -1.38
N MET A 102 6.48 2.41 -0.41
CA MET A 102 5.56 3.55 -0.46
C MET A 102 6.03 4.63 -1.45
N TYR A 103 7.33 4.93 -1.46
CA TYR A 103 7.89 6.05 -2.22
C TYR A 103 8.65 5.64 -3.49
N GLY A 104 8.98 4.36 -3.65
CA GLY A 104 9.70 3.86 -4.82
C GLY A 104 10.95 4.68 -5.14
N ASP A 105 11.03 5.20 -6.37
CA ASP A 105 12.15 6.05 -6.82
C ASP A 105 12.29 7.37 -6.02
N SER A 106 11.25 7.80 -5.29
CA SER A 106 11.26 9.02 -4.47
C SER A 106 11.73 8.78 -3.03
N THR A 107 12.08 7.55 -2.64
CA THR A 107 12.52 7.21 -1.27
C THR A 107 13.70 8.06 -0.83
N ALA A 108 14.70 8.28 -1.69
CA ALA A 108 15.85 9.12 -1.34
C ALA A 108 15.48 10.57 -1.04
N ALA A 109 14.51 11.14 -1.75
CA ALA A 109 14.00 12.49 -1.48
C ALA A 109 13.23 12.54 -0.16
N TYR A 110 12.41 11.53 0.11
CA TYR A 110 11.69 11.39 1.39
C TYR A 110 12.65 11.31 2.58
N LEU A 111 13.66 10.43 2.53
CA LEU A 111 14.66 10.29 3.59
C LEU A 111 15.49 11.58 3.79
N SER A 112 15.79 12.30 2.70
CA SER A 112 16.45 13.60 2.79
C SER A 112 15.58 14.65 3.50
N MET A 113 14.27 14.63 3.29
CA MET A 113 13.32 15.48 4.01
C MET A 113 13.30 15.16 5.51
N LEU A 114 13.42 13.88 5.87
CA LEU A 114 13.55 13.42 7.26
C LEU A 114 14.96 13.64 7.85
N GLN A 115 15.89 14.19 7.09
CA GLN A 115 17.30 14.40 7.47
C GLN A 115 18.01 13.09 7.85
N LEU A 116 17.59 11.96 7.24
CA LEU A 116 18.13 10.63 7.50
C LEU A 116 19.07 10.17 6.37
N ASP A 117 20.34 9.98 6.71
CA ASP A 117 21.38 9.48 5.80
C ASP A 117 21.56 7.97 5.99
N VAL A 118 21.13 7.20 4.98
CA VAL A 118 21.16 5.72 5.01
C VAL A 118 22.56 5.13 5.18
N SER A 119 23.62 5.89 4.91
CA SER A 119 25.03 5.45 4.98
C SER A 119 25.67 5.66 6.36
N LYS A 120 25.00 6.36 7.25
CA LYS A 120 25.50 6.67 8.60
C LYS A 120 24.82 5.83 9.67
N PRO A 121 25.50 5.56 10.79
CA PRO A 121 24.89 4.92 11.93
C PRO A 121 23.71 5.72 12.48
N LEU A 122 22.64 5.02 12.87
CA LEU A 122 21.42 5.64 13.39
C LEU A 122 21.63 6.37 14.70
N ASP A 123 22.56 5.91 15.55
CA ASP A 123 22.91 6.53 16.83
C ASP A 123 23.77 7.79 16.68
N GLU A 124 24.27 8.08 15.50
CA GLU A 124 25.01 9.30 15.16
C GLU A 124 24.13 10.38 14.50
N GLN A 125 22.84 10.14 14.31
CA GLN A 125 21.93 11.03 13.59
C GLN A 125 20.76 11.46 14.48
N THR A 126 20.50 12.78 14.52
CA THR A 126 19.35 13.33 15.24
C THR A 126 18.05 13.06 14.47
N TYR A 127 17.02 12.64 15.20
CA TYR A 127 15.66 12.52 14.66
C TYR A 127 15.09 13.91 14.39
N TYR A 128 14.47 14.08 13.25
CA TYR A 128 14.07 15.41 12.72
C TYR A 128 12.98 16.12 13.54
N ALA A 129 12.20 15.39 14.32
CA ALA A 129 11.02 15.90 15.01
C ALA A 129 11.23 16.08 16.53
N ASP A 130 12.33 15.58 17.11
CA ASP A 130 12.57 15.64 18.55
C ASP A 130 14.07 15.63 18.88
N ASP A 131 14.43 15.96 20.13
CA ASP A 131 15.81 15.95 20.65
C ASP A 131 16.32 14.53 20.98
N MET A 132 16.08 13.57 20.08
CA MET A 132 16.54 12.18 20.19
C MET A 132 17.31 11.77 18.93
N THR A 133 18.00 10.65 18.97
CA THR A 133 18.61 10.03 17.80
C THR A 133 17.61 9.17 17.03
N TRP A 134 17.89 8.88 15.77
CA TRP A 134 17.12 7.89 15.02
C TRP A 134 17.15 6.51 15.66
N ALA A 135 18.27 6.16 16.31
CA ALA A 135 18.39 4.92 17.05
C ALA A 135 17.44 4.86 18.26
N GLU A 136 17.29 5.95 19.01
CA GLU A 136 16.34 6.06 20.12
C GLU A 136 14.90 5.97 19.60
N TYR A 137 14.56 6.66 18.54
CA TYR A 137 13.25 6.57 17.88
C TYR A 137 12.88 5.12 17.52
N PHE A 138 13.79 4.41 16.84
CA PHE A 138 13.53 3.01 16.49
C PHE A 138 13.55 2.07 17.70
N MET A 139 14.27 2.42 18.77
CA MET A 139 14.23 1.67 20.01
C MET A 139 12.86 1.76 20.69
N ASP A 140 12.28 2.96 20.73
CA ASP A 140 10.94 3.17 21.26
C ASP A 140 9.91 2.36 20.46
N MET A 141 9.98 2.41 19.12
CA MET A 141 9.13 1.57 18.26
C MET A 141 9.32 0.07 18.50
N ALA A 142 10.55 -0.39 18.72
CA ALA A 142 10.84 -1.80 19.00
C ALA A 142 10.31 -2.24 20.38
N ILE A 143 10.36 -1.36 21.37
CA ILE A 143 9.77 -1.59 22.71
C ILE A 143 8.24 -1.66 22.60
N ASP A 144 7.62 -0.74 21.88
CA ASP A 144 6.16 -0.72 21.64
C ASP A 144 5.72 -2.00 20.95
N ARG A 145 6.43 -2.41 19.90
CA ARG A 145 6.15 -3.64 19.16
C ARG A 145 6.27 -4.88 20.06
N ALA A 146 7.36 -4.97 20.83
CA ALA A 146 7.53 -6.07 21.78
C ALA A 146 6.42 -6.09 22.84
N THR A 147 6.02 -4.91 23.32
CA THR A 147 4.94 -4.78 24.31
C THR A 147 3.62 -5.29 23.72
N ALA A 148 3.30 -4.88 22.51
CA ALA A 148 2.09 -5.29 21.79
C ALA A 148 2.06 -6.81 21.53
N ASP A 149 3.16 -7.35 20.97
CA ASP A 149 3.28 -8.77 20.70
C ASP A 149 3.04 -9.61 21.96
N TYR A 150 3.70 -9.28 23.07
CA TYR A 150 3.55 -10.05 24.32
C TYR A 150 2.21 -9.82 25.01
N ALA A 151 1.60 -8.63 24.89
CA ALA A 151 0.26 -8.37 25.41
C ALA A 151 -0.79 -9.27 24.73
N VAL A 152 -0.75 -9.35 23.40
CA VAL A 152 -1.67 -10.19 22.63
C VAL A 152 -1.33 -11.67 22.78
N TYR A 153 -0.04 -12.03 22.78
CA TYR A 153 0.42 -13.40 23.05
C TYR A 153 -0.11 -13.94 24.39
N ASP A 154 -0.07 -13.13 25.46
CA ASP A 154 -0.62 -13.52 26.75
C ASP A 154 -2.13 -13.79 26.71
N LEU A 155 -2.88 -13.03 25.93
CA LEU A 155 -4.31 -13.30 25.71
C LEU A 155 -4.51 -14.61 24.94
N ALA A 156 -3.72 -14.86 23.89
CA ALA A 156 -3.75 -16.10 23.14
C ALA A 156 -3.44 -17.31 24.03
N MET A 157 -2.41 -17.22 24.89
CA MET A 157 -2.04 -18.29 25.82
C MET A 157 -3.12 -18.54 26.87
N LYS A 158 -3.75 -17.50 27.40
CA LYS A 158 -4.90 -17.63 28.31
C LYS A 158 -6.11 -18.30 27.64
N ALA A 159 -6.28 -18.08 26.33
CA ALA A 159 -7.32 -18.74 25.52
C ALA A 159 -6.94 -20.17 25.08
N ASN A 160 -5.74 -20.65 25.38
CA ASN A 160 -5.15 -21.90 24.86
C ASN A 160 -5.13 -21.94 23.32
N TYR A 161 -4.81 -20.81 22.72
CA TYR A 161 -4.72 -20.68 21.26
C TYR A 161 -3.57 -21.50 20.70
N VAL A 162 -3.77 -22.05 19.52
CA VAL A 162 -2.77 -22.86 18.79
C VAL A 162 -2.81 -22.42 17.35
N LEU A 163 -1.65 -22.16 16.75
CA LEU A 163 -1.52 -21.82 15.35
C LEU A 163 -2.20 -22.85 14.45
N SER A 164 -2.84 -22.40 13.41
CA SER A 164 -3.32 -23.25 12.32
C SER A 164 -2.15 -23.95 11.62
N ALA A 165 -2.42 -25.01 10.85
CA ALA A 165 -1.38 -25.68 10.07
C ALA A 165 -0.76 -24.73 9.02
N GLU A 166 -1.52 -23.79 8.50
CA GLU A 166 -1.07 -22.76 7.55
C GLU A 166 -0.17 -21.73 8.22
N ASP A 167 -0.57 -21.19 9.37
CA ASP A 167 0.25 -20.24 10.13
C ASP A 167 1.55 -20.87 10.61
N GLN A 168 1.52 -22.14 10.98
CA GLN A 168 2.71 -22.90 11.33
C GLN A 168 3.67 -23.03 10.15
N LEU A 169 3.16 -23.30 8.93
CA LEU A 169 3.95 -23.34 7.70
C LEU A 169 4.53 -21.96 7.36
N ASN A 170 3.76 -20.90 7.57
CA ASN A 170 4.20 -19.53 7.34
C ASN A 170 5.34 -19.15 8.30
N LEU A 171 5.21 -19.49 9.59
CA LEU A 171 6.28 -19.32 10.59
C LEU A 171 7.55 -20.06 10.17
N GLU A 172 7.44 -21.35 9.82
CA GLU A 172 8.58 -22.16 9.38
C GLU A 172 9.23 -21.59 8.11
N SER A 173 8.42 -21.14 7.14
CA SER A 173 8.90 -20.52 5.91
C SER A 173 9.67 -19.23 6.18
N ASN A 174 9.17 -18.37 7.07
CA ASN A 174 9.82 -17.13 7.45
C ASN A 174 11.20 -17.39 8.08
N VAL A 175 11.29 -18.36 8.99
CA VAL A 175 12.57 -18.75 9.60
C VAL A 175 13.52 -19.37 8.57
N ASN A 176 13.02 -20.24 7.69
CA ASN A 176 13.82 -20.87 6.62
C ASN A 176 14.37 -19.87 5.61
N TYR A 177 13.76 -18.69 5.47
CA TYR A 177 14.33 -17.61 4.66
C TYR A 177 15.72 -17.18 5.16
N LYS A 178 15.98 -17.27 6.47
CA LYS A 178 17.32 -16.97 7.02
C LYS A 178 18.37 -17.98 6.56
N ASP A 179 18.01 -19.25 6.39
CA ASP A 179 18.90 -20.27 5.82
C ASP A 179 19.32 -19.89 4.39
N LEU A 180 18.36 -19.41 3.57
CA LEU A 180 18.63 -18.95 2.22
C LEU A 180 19.54 -17.71 2.20
N PHE A 181 19.26 -16.71 3.06
CA PHE A 181 20.10 -15.53 3.18
C PHE A 181 21.52 -15.86 3.66
N SER A 182 21.68 -16.77 4.62
CA SER A 182 22.98 -17.26 5.05
C SER A 182 23.80 -17.80 3.87
N MET A 183 23.21 -18.72 3.09
CA MET A 183 23.85 -19.32 1.92
C MET A 183 24.24 -18.27 0.86
N THR A 184 23.33 -17.32 0.57
CA THR A 184 23.58 -16.29 -0.45
C THR A 184 24.58 -15.23 0.02
N SER A 185 24.72 -15.03 1.32
CA SER A 185 25.69 -14.12 1.95
C SER A 185 27.06 -14.77 2.18
N GLY A 186 27.22 -16.06 1.84
CA GLY A 186 28.49 -16.77 1.89
C GLY A 186 28.89 -17.29 3.26
N PHE A 187 27.92 -17.48 4.14
CA PHE A 187 28.11 -18.16 5.42
C PHE A 187 27.91 -19.67 5.25
N ASP A 188 28.73 -20.47 5.91
CA ASP A 188 28.62 -21.93 5.91
C ASP A 188 27.58 -22.42 6.94
N ASP A 189 27.29 -21.61 7.96
CA ASP A 189 26.36 -21.88 9.04
C ASP A 189 25.37 -20.72 9.22
N VAL A 190 24.09 -21.04 9.41
CA VAL A 190 23.05 -20.03 9.60
C VAL A 190 23.21 -19.29 10.92
N ASP A 191 23.70 -19.94 11.96
CA ASP A 191 23.91 -19.29 13.26
C ASP A 191 25.04 -18.27 13.19
N ASP A 192 26.10 -18.54 12.43
CA ASP A 192 27.17 -17.55 12.15
C ASP A 192 26.61 -16.32 11.42
N TYR A 193 25.70 -16.53 10.46
CA TYR A 193 24.99 -15.45 9.80
C TYR A 193 24.12 -14.66 10.77
N MET A 194 23.35 -15.36 11.62
CA MET A 194 22.47 -14.71 12.60
C MET A 194 23.26 -13.89 13.64
N GLU A 195 24.40 -14.42 14.11
CA GLU A 195 25.28 -13.66 14.99
C GLU A 195 25.86 -12.41 14.34
N ALA A 196 26.23 -12.51 13.04
CA ALA A 196 26.78 -11.38 12.31
C ALA A 196 25.71 -10.30 12.00
N PHE A 197 24.50 -10.73 11.70
CA PHE A 197 23.43 -9.83 11.28
C PHE A 197 22.73 -9.14 12.46
N TYR A 198 22.52 -9.87 13.56
CA TYR A 198 21.80 -9.34 14.73
C TYR A 198 22.74 -9.04 15.89
N CYS A 199 23.29 -10.05 16.51
CA CYS A 199 24.25 -9.91 17.62
C CYS A 199 24.84 -11.26 18.04
N PRO A 200 25.97 -11.28 18.77
CA PRO A 200 26.50 -12.51 19.39
C PRO A 200 25.45 -13.20 20.26
N GLY A 201 25.20 -14.47 19.97
CA GLY A 201 24.20 -15.32 20.63
C GLY A 201 22.88 -15.42 19.88
N ALA A 202 22.69 -14.67 18.81
CA ALA A 202 21.58 -14.90 17.87
C ALA A 202 21.78 -16.27 17.19
N SER A 203 20.70 -16.99 16.95
CA SER A 203 20.71 -18.29 16.29
C SER A 203 19.36 -18.55 15.63
N ARG A 204 19.33 -19.51 14.72
CA ARG A 204 18.08 -19.94 14.10
C ARG A 204 17.00 -20.31 15.13
N ASP A 205 17.38 -21.03 16.17
CA ASP A 205 16.44 -21.46 17.23
C ASP A 205 15.90 -20.26 18.02
N THR A 206 16.77 -19.32 18.46
CA THR A 206 16.32 -18.14 19.20
C THR A 206 15.52 -17.17 18.33
N TYR A 207 15.75 -17.17 17.03
CA TYR A 207 14.95 -16.41 16.08
C TYR A 207 13.58 -17.06 15.84
N TYR A 208 13.53 -18.40 15.82
CA TYR A 208 12.27 -19.13 15.78
C TYR A 208 11.39 -18.79 16.98
N ASP A 209 11.93 -18.86 18.19
CA ASP A 209 11.21 -18.51 19.43
C ASP A 209 10.66 -17.07 19.41
N TYR A 210 11.44 -16.12 18.86
CA TYR A 210 11.01 -14.74 18.65
C TYR A 210 9.87 -14.65 17.64
N CYS A 211 10.00 -15.27 16.48
CA CYS A 211 8.97 -15.27 15.43
C CYS A 211 7.70 -15.99 15.88
N GLU A 212 7.79 -17.03 16.70
CA GLU A 212 6.64 -17.77 17.23
C GLU A 212 5.73 -16.88 18.07
N VAL A 213 6.29 -16.01 18.92
CA VAL A 213 5.52 -15.05 19.72
C VAL A 213 4.72 -14.11 18.82
N SER A 214 5.38 -13.47 17.85
CA SER A 214 4.71 -12.57 16.89
C SER A 214 3.69 -13.31 16.00
N ALA A 215 3.98 -14.55 15.58
CA ALA A 215 3.07 -15.35 14.76
C ALA A 215 1.78 -15.70 15.54
N ILE A 216 1.92 -16.13 16.80
CA ILE A 216 0.76 -16.44 17.66
C ILE A 216 -0.05 -15.19 17.95
N ALA A 217 0.61 -14.06 18.27
CA ALA A 217 -0.06 -12.80 18.53
C ALA A 217 -0.85 -12.32 17.29
N SER A 218 -0.23 -12.34 16.12
CA SER A 218 -0.87 -11.91 14.87
C SER A 218 -2.01 -12.82 14.45
N ALA A 219 -1.83 -14.14 14.52
CA ALA A 219 -2.88 -15.09 14.18
C ALA A 219 -4.08 -14.98 15.13
N PHE A 220 -3.83 -14.83 16.44
CA PHE A 220 -4.89 -14.64 17.42
C PHE A 220 -5.63 -13.31 17.23
N TYR A 221 -4.91 -12.24 16.89
CA TYR A 221 -5.52 -10.95 16.57
C TYR A 221 -6.45 -11.07 15.36
N ASN A 222 -6.01 -11.72 14.29
CA ASN A 222 -6.81 -11.92 13.09
C ASN A 222 -8.07 -12.78 13.37
N ASP A 223 -7.91 -13.90 14.06
CA ASP A 223 -9.03 -14.77 14.43
C ASP A 223 -10.03 -14.05 15.35
N TYR A 224 -9.54 -13.21 16.27
CA TYR A 224 -10.40 -12.37 17.09
C TYR A 224 -11.17 -11.37 16.23
N SER A 225 -10.50 -10.70 15.29
CA SER A 225 -11.13 -9.80 14.32
C SER A 225 -12.26 -10.49 13.55
N ASP A 226 -11.99 -11.68 13.03
CA ASP A 226 -12.95 -12.45 12.24
C ASP A 226 -14.13 -12.97 13.09
N SER A 227 -13.91 -13.16 14.40
CA SER A 227 -14.96 -13.59 15.33
C SER A 227 -15.95 -12.49 15.68
N LEU A 228 -15.59 -11.21 15.45
CA LEU A 228 -16.45 -10.07 15.77
C LEU A 228 -17.69 -10.05 14.87
N THR A 229 -18.85 -10.08 15.50
CA THR A 229 -20.15 -9.99 14.82
C THR A 229 -20.98 -8.86 15.41
N PHE A 230 -21.72 -8.17 14.57
CA PHE A 230 -22.55 -7.05 14.95
C PHE A 230 -23.99 -7.32 14.51
N THR A 231 -24.93 -6.95 15.36
CA THR A 231 -26.35 -7.08 15.06
C THR A 231 -26.85 -5.89 14.23
N ASP A 232 -28.00 -6.05 13.56
CA ASP A 232 -28.67 -4.92 12.88
C ASP A 232 -28.89 -3.73 13.83
N ALA A 233 -29.12 -3.99 15.12
CA ALA A 233 -29.30 -2.93 16.11
C ALA A 233 -27.99 -2.17 16.37
N ASP A 234 -26.85 -2.85 16.40
CA ASP A 234 -25.54 -2.22 16.56
C ASP A 234 -25.21 -1.36 15.33
N ILE A 235 -25.45 -1.90 14.13
CA ILE A 235 -25.26 -1.19 12.86
C ILE A 235 -26.11 0.08 12.82
N ARG A 236 -27.41 -0.02 13.11
CA ARG A 236 -28.33 1.16 13.11
C ARG A 236 -28.00 2.16 14.22
N ALA A 237 -27.53 1.70 15.38
CA ALA A 237 -27.13 2.59 16.47
C ALA A 237 -25.86 3.38 16.13
N HIS A 238 -24.91 2.75 15.45
CA HIS A 238 -23.68 3.40 15.01
C HIS A 238 -23.93 4.41 13.88
N GLU A 239 -24.79 4.05 12.94
CA GLU A 239 -25.20 4.90 11.84
C GLU A 239 -25.92 6.17 12.29
N ALA A 240 -26.70 6.10 13.37
CA ALA A 240 -27.64 7.14 13.79
C ALA A 240 -26.98 8.52 13.97
N GLY A 241 -27.46 9.49 13.20
CA GLY A 241 -26.95 10.87 13.18
C GLY A 241 -25.73 11.08 12.24
N ASN A 242 -25.26 10.01 11.58
CA ASN A 242 -24.14 10.04 10.64
C ASN A 242 -24.49 9.37 9.29
N GLU A 243 -25.78 9.30 8.96
CA GLU A 243 -26.29 8.56 7.80
C GLU A 243 -25.61 8.98 6.48
N SER A 244 -25.27 10.27 6.36
CA SER A 244 -24.55 10.81 5.20
C SER A 244 -23.14 10.24 5.02
N ASN A 245 -22.50 9.77 6.08
CA ASN A 245 -21.12 9.26 6.03
C ASN A 245 -21.01 7.94 5.27
N TYR A 246 -22.12 7.24 5.09
CA TYR A 246 -22.20 5.95 4.42
C TYR A 246 -22.82 6.04 3.02
N ASN A 247 -23.02 7.25 2.52
CA ASN A 247 -23.45 7.49 1.15
C ASN A 247 -22.24 7.63 0.21
N SER A 248 -22.49 7.33 -1.06
CA SER A 248 -21.60 7.73 -2.16
C SER A 248 -22.17 8.96 -2.85
N TYR A 249 -21.27 9.79 -3.36
CA TYR A 249 -21.61 11.09 -3.95
C TYR A 249 -21.07 11.21 -5.36
N THR A 250 -21.93 11.68 -6.26
CA THR A 250 -21.56 12.09 -7.61
C THR A 250 -21.60 13.61 -7.71
N TYR A 251 -20.51 14.22 -8.08
CA TYR A 251 -20.37 15.66 -8.20
C TYR A 251 -19.28 16.04 -9.21
N ALA A 252 -19.38 17.24 -9.76
CA ALA A 252 -18.34 17.86 -10.56
C ALA A 252 -17.66 18.96 -9.77
N SER A 253 -16.33 19.02 -9.79
CA SER A 253 -15.57 20.04 -9.08
C SER A 253 -14.49 20.67 -9.95
N TYR A 254 -14.19 21.93 -9.70
CA TYR A 254 -13.11 22.66 -10.33
C TYR A 254 -12.41 23.54 -9.32
N TYR A 255 -11.07 23.45 -9.25
CA TYR A 255 -10.27 24.26 -8.34
C TYR A 255 -9.60 25.43 -9.06
N LEU A 256 -9.86 26.61 -8.58
CA LEU A 256 -9.22 27.87 -8.97
C LEU A 256 -8.23 28.27 -7.90
N GLY A 257 -6.99 27.78 -8.01
CA GLY A 257 -5.90 28.11 -7.10
C GLY A 257 -5.28 29.48 -7.41
N TYR A 258 -4.73 30.15 -6.40
CA TYR A 258 -4.01 31.41 -6.54
C TYR A 258 -2.87 31.34 -7.57
N ASN A 259 -2.23 30.19 -7.69
CA ASN A 259 -1.09 29.97 -8.59
C ASN A 259 -1.43 30.22 -10.08
N LYS A 260 -2.70 30.15 -10.46
CA LYS A 260 -3.16 30.50 -11.81
C LYS A 260 -3.15 32.01 -12.09
N TYR A 261 -3.06 32.83 -11.06
CA TYR A 261 -3.17 34.29 -11.11
C TYR A 261 -1.87 35.00 -10.72
N ILE A 262 -0.85 34.24 -10.34
CA ILE A 262 0.51 34.72 -10.08
C ILE A 262 1.36 34.46 -11.33
N GLY A 263 2.27 35.37 -11.67
CA GLY A 263 3.17 35.20 -12.81
C GLY A 263 4.09 33.98 -12.63
N GLU A 264 4.39 33.27 -13.71
CA GLU A 264 5.22 32.06 -13.72
C GLU A 264 6.63 32.27 -13.10
N ASP A 265 7.09 33.50 -13.03
CA ASP A 265 8.40 33.88 -12.47
C ASP A 265 8.41 33.93 -10.92
N VAL A 266 7.26 33.80 -10.26
CA VAL A 266 7.12 33.89 -8.79
C VAL A 266 7.14 32.49 -8.19
N THR A 267 8.29 32.06 -7.70
CA THR A 267 8.48 30.70 -7.10
C THR A 267 8.14 30.65 -5.62
N ASP A 268 8.19 31.79 -4.92
CA ASP A 268 7.88 31.88 -3.48
C ASP A 268 7.04 33.14 -3.23
N PRO A 269 5.71 33.05 -3.43
CA PRO A 269 4.82 34.19 -3.30
C PRO A 269 4.63 34.61 -1.84
N THR A 270 4.63 35.92 -1.60
CA THR A 270 4.27 36.46 -0.28
C THR A 270 2.79 36.28 0.02
N THR A 271 2.42 36.31 1.31
CA THR A 271 1.02 36.24 1.76
C THR A 271 0.14 37.28 1.04
N GLU A 272 0.61 38.52 0.86
CA GLU A 272 -0.12 39.57 0.16
C GLU A 272 -0.37 39.22 -1.32
N GLN A 273 0.64 38.63 -2.00
CA GLN A 273 0.48 38.17 -3.39
C GLN A 273 -0.52 37.02 -3.49
N ILE A 274 -0.53 36.09 -2.53
CA ILE A 274 -1.52 35.00 -2.47
C ILE A 274 -2.92 35.59 -2.25
N GLU A 275 -3.11 36.53 -1.36
CA GLU A 275 -4.40 37.19 -1.09
C GLU A 275 -4.93 37.94 -2.33
N GLU A 276 -4.08 38.70 -3.02
CA GLU A 276 -4.46 39.39 -4.27
C GLU A 276 -4.86 38.40 -5.37
N ALA A 277 -4.06 37.36 -5.58
CA ALA A 277 -4.34 36.31 -6.57
C ALA A 277 -5.62 35.54 -6.23
N SER A 278 -5.82 35.21 -4.96
CA SER A 278 -7.04 34.54 -4.49
C SER A 278 -8.28 35.42 -4.65
N ALA A 279 -8.16 36.74 -4.53
CA ALA A 279 -9.27 37.65 -4.80
C ALA A 279 -9.69 37.61 -6.28
N LEU A 280 -8.74 37.46 -7.21
CA LEU A 280 -9.05 37.25 -8.64
C LEU A 280 -9.69 35.88 -8.88
N ALA A 281 -9.15 34.81 -8.25
CA ALA A 281 -9.74 33.48 -8.29
C ALA A 281 -11.20 33.48 -7.81
N LYS A 282 -11.50 34.28 -6.78
CA LYS A 282 -12.88 34.44 -6.26
C LYS A 282 -13.83 35.06 -7.27
N ILE A 283 -13.36 36.03 -8.03
CA ILE A 283 -14.18 36.69 -9.06
C ILE A 283 -14.54 35.67 -10.15
N ASP A 284 -13.56 34.93 -10.65
CA ASP A 284 -13.78 33.92 -11.67
C ASP A 284 -14.65 32.77 -11.14
N ALA A 285 -14.37 32.24 -9.93
CA ALA A 285 -15.21 31.23 -9.30
C ALA A 285 -16.67 31.68 -9.13
N THR A 286 -16.88 32.94 -8.75
CA THR A 286 -18.24 33.52 -8.62
C THR A 286 -18.97 33.55 -9.97
N SER A 287 -18.27 33.81 -11.07
CA SER A 287 -18.89 33.83 -12.42
C SER A 287 -19.41 32.47 -12.85
N LEU A 288 -18.81 31.37 -12.36
CA LEU A 288 -19.19 29.98 -12.65
C LEU A 288 -20.48 29.52 -11.95
N LEU A 289 -20.93 30.22 -10.91
CA LEU A 289 -22.08 29.80 -10.10
C LEU A 289 -23.43 29.89 -10.85
N ASN A 290 -23.45 30.45 -12.05
CA ASN A 290 -24.67 30.51 -12.87
C ASN A 290 -24.81 29.34 -13.84
N ALA A 291 -23.90 28.36 -13.81
CA ALA A 291 -23.96 27.19 -14.68
C ALA A 291 -25.16 26.31 -14.30
N ALA A 292 -25.96 25.93 -15.31
CA ALA A 292 -27.18 25.15 -15.10
C ALA A 292 -26.96 23.63 -15.26
N SER A 293 -25.78 23.20 -15.72
CA SER A 293 -25.38 21.80 -15.85
C SER A 293 -23.85 21.69 -15.83
N VAL A 294 -23.33 20.47 -15.72
CA VAL A 294 -21.89 20.19 -15.77
C VAL A 294 -21.30 20.64 -17.11
N GLU A 295 -21.97 20.40 -18.22
CA GLU A 295 -21.52 20.83 -19.56
C GLU A 295 -21.48 22.36 -19.67
N ALA A 296 -22.45 23.05 -19.07
CA ALA A 296 -22.46 24.50 -19.01
C ALA A 296 -21.33 25.03 -18.11
N LEU A 297 -21.04 24.34 -17.01
CA LEU A 297 -19.92 24.64 -16.11
C LEU A 297 -18.58 24.44 -16.84
N ASP A 298 -18.40 23.32 -17.53
CA ASP A 298 -17.20 23.02 -18.32
C ASP A 298 -16.97 24.11 -19.41
N ALA A 299 -18.04 24.51 -20.12
CA ALA A 299 -17.97 25.58 -21.11
C ALA A 299 -17.60 26.94 -20.50
N ALA A 300 -18.13 27.26 -19.32
CA ALA A 300 -17.80 28.49 -18.60
C ALA A 300 -16.36 28.49 -18.09
N ILE A 301 -15.86 27.36 -17.57
CA ILE A 301 -14.47 27.17 -17.15
C ILE A 301 -13.52 27.38 -18.34
N ALA A 302 -13.82 26.78 -19.48
CA ALA A 302 -13.00 26.94 -20.70
C ALA A 302 -12.98 28.39 -21.22
N ALA A 303 -14.01 29.17 -20.93
CA ALA A 303 -14.10 30.58 -21.32
C ALA A 303 -13.38 31.55 -20.36
N LEU A 304 -12.90 31.09 -19.22
CA LEU A 304 -12.17 31.94 -18.27
C LEU A 304 -10.85 32.44 -18.89
N PRO A 305 -10.51 33.73 -18.76
CA PRO A 305 -9.26 34.28 -19.32
C PRO A 305 -8.01 33.55 -18.84
N VAL A 306 -7.99 33.10 -17.58
CA VAL A 306 -6.88 32.38 -16.95
C VAL A 306 -6.66 30.99 -17.58
N ASN A 307 -7.61 30.48 -18.32
CA ASN A 307 -7.55 29.18 -19.01
C ASN A 307 -7.32 29.30 -20.54
N ALA A 308 -7.09 30.48 -21.07
CA ALA A 308 -7.04 30.73 -22.51
C ALA A 308 -5.96 29.91 -23.26
N GLU A 309 -4.87 29.56 -22.59
CA GLU A 309 -3.75 28.79 -23.14
C GLU A 309 -3.73 27.32 -22.65
N ALA A 310 -4.63 26.92 -21.76
CA ALA A 310 -4.67 25.58 -21.19
C ALA A 310 -5.24 24.57 -22.18
N THR A 311 -4.59 23.41 -22.27
CA THR A 311 -4.98 22.32 -23.21
C THR A 311 -6.19 21.51 -22.74
N THR A 312 -6.45 21.50 -21.43
CA THR A 312 -7.59 20.81 -20.80
C THR A 312 -8.15 21.66 -19.67
N THR A 313 -9.39 22.10 -19.83
CA THR A 313 -10.10 22.92 -18.85
C THR A 313 -11.53 22.42 -18.73
N ALA A 314 -11.75 21.55 -17.77
CA ALA A 314 -13.05 21.00 -17.45
C ALA A 314 -13.11 20.68 -15.96
N THR A 315 -14.31 20.39 -15.47
CA THR A 315 -14.48 19.85 -14.12
C THR A 315 -13.82 18.47 -13.98
N THR A 316 -13.32 18.18 -12.77
CA THR A 316 -13.10 16.80 -12.37
C THR A 316 -14.45 16.18 -12.05
N LYS A 317 -14.80 15.11 -12.78
CA LYS A 317 -16.02 14.34 -12.53
C LYS A 317 -15.70 13.27 -11.48
N ASN A 318 -16.43 13.31 -10.39
CA ASN A 318 -16.31 12.40 -9.26
C ASN A 318 -17.59 11.57 -9.24
N GLU A 319 -17.51 10.31 -9.63
CA GLU A 319 -18.66 9.41 -9.75
C GLU A 319 -18.67 8.41 -8.60
N SER A 320 -19.75 8.35 -7.87
CA SER A 320 -19.99 7.39 -6.77
C SER A 320 -18.88 7.34 -5.71
N VAL A 321 -18.32 8.51 -5.35
CA VAL A 321 -17.22 8.64 -4.39
C VAL A 321 -17.76 8.50 -2.98
N ILE A 322 -17.20 7.58 -2.18
CA ILE A 322 -17.56 7.42 -0.77
C ILE A 322 -17.21 8.66 0.06
N TYR A 323 -17.95 8.89 1.14
CA TYR A 323 -17.81 10.07 2.00
C TYR A 323 -16.37 10.38 2.39
N THR A 324 -15.61 9.36 2.85
CA THR A 324 -14.23 9.53 3.31
C THR A 324 -13.26 10.00 2.21
N SER A 325 -13.54 9.62 0.96
CA SER A 325 -12.75 10.00 -0.23
C SER A 325 -13.18 11.34 -0.85
N VAL A 326 -14.29 11.92 -0.42
CA VAL A 326 -14.63 13.30 -0.81
C VAL A 326 -13.59 14.25 -0.22
N ASN A 327 -13.06 15.16 -1.03
CA ASN A 327 -12.09 16.17 -0.58
C ASN A 327 -12.60 16.91 0.67
N SER A 328 -11.78 16.98 1.71
CA SER A 328 -12.18 17.48 3.04
C SER A 328 -12.73 18.91 3.04
N VAL A 329 -12.23 19.77 2.13
CA VAL A 329 -12.68 21.18 2.01
C VAL A 329 -14.14 21.27 1.56
N ILE A 330 -14.57 20.37 0.68
CA ILE A 330 -15.92 20.40 0.09
C ILE A 330 -16.87 19.37 0.70
N ARG A 331 -16.35 18.43 1.51
CA ARG A 331 -17.08 17.26 2.02
C ARG A 331 -18.38 17.62 2.71
N SER A 332 -18.34 18.55 3.67
CA SER A 332 -19.52 18.93 4.45
C SER A 332 -20.64 19.53 3.59
N TRP A 333 -20.28 20.19 2.50
CA TRP A 333 -21.30 20.74 1.58
C TRP A 333 -21.85 19.64 0.67
N VAL A 334 -21.00 18.77 0.13
CA VAL A 334 -21.40 17.66 -0.78
C VAL A 334 -22.31 16.68 -0.03
N SER A 335 -21.99 16.37 1.24
CA SER A 335 -22.70 15.38 2.03
C SER A 335 -23.93 15.91 2.77
N ASP A 336 -24.24 17.21 2.65
CA ASP A 336 -25.44 17.77 3.27
C ASP A 336 -26.72 17.17 2.63
N PRO A 337 -27.59 16.50 3.41
CA PRO A 337 -28.75 15.78 2.90
C PRO A 337 -29.80 16.66 2.21
N ILE A 338 -29.68 18.00 2.31
CA ILE A 338 -30.58 18.93 1.60
C ILE A 338 -30.19 19.14 0.13
N ARG A 339 -29.01 18.68 -0.31
CA ARG A 339 -28.52 18.89 -1.67
C ARG A 339 -29.44 18.25 -2.71
N LYS A 340 -29.53 18.94 -3.85
CA LYS A 340 -30.30 18.47 -5.01
C LYS A 340 -29.42 18.54 -6.26
N ALA A 341 -29.69 17.67 -7.21
CA ALA A 341 -29.02 17.70 -8.51
C ALA A 341 -29.06 19.11 -9.11
N GLY A 342 -27.89 19.62 -9.50
CA GLY A 342 -27.68 20.96 -10.03
C GLY A 342 -27.38 22.04 -8.99
N ASP A 343 -27.45 21.73 -7.69
CA ASP A 343 -26.95 22.68 -6.67
C ASP A 343 -25.48 22.96 -6.92
N ILE A 344 -25.11 24.23 -6.94
CA ILE A 344 -23.75 24.69 -7.20
C ILE A 344 -23.31 25.67 -6.12
N THR A 345 -22.06 25.59 -5.72
CA THR A 345 -21.45 26.49 -4.73
C THR A 345 -19.99 26.76 -5.03
N MET A 346 -19.46 27.75 -4.31
CA MET A 346 -18.03 28.06 -4.22
C MET A 346 -17.60 27.95 -2.76
N ILE A 347 -16.49 27.21 -2.51
CA ILE A 347 -15.93 26.98 -1.17
C ILE A 347 -14.47 27.41 -1.17
N ALA A 348 -14.08 28.24 -0.20
CA ALA A 348 -12.70 28.67 -0.03
C ALA A 348 -11.82 27.52 0.46
N ASN A 349 -10.64 27.41 -0.13
CA ASN A 349 -9.56 26.54 0.37
C ASN A 349 -8.68 27.34 1.33
N GLU A 350 -9.02 27.29 2.62
CA GLU A 350 -8.28 27.94 3.70
C GLU A 350 -7.12 27.04 4.13
N VAL A 351 -5.91 27.61 4.19
CA VAL A 351 -4.70 26.93 4.66
C VAL A 351 -4.11 27.72 5.81
N THR A 352 -3.97 27.07 6.96
CA THR A 352 -3.32 27.66 8.14
C THR A 352 -1.89 27.13 8.23
N SER A 353 -0.94 28.03 8.34
CA SER A 353 0.48 27.75 8.58
C SER A 353 0.92 28.34 9.91
N THR A 354 1.79 27.63 10.62
CA THR A 354 2.43 28.14 11.84
C THR A 354 3.77 28.77 11.47
N ASN A 355 3.94 30.03 11.84
CA ASN A 355 5.18 30.78 11.62
C ASN A 355 6.27 30.36 12.63
N ASP A 356 7.52 30.73 12.36
CA ASP A 356 8.67 30.42 13.24
C ASP A 356 8.52 30.95 14.67
N ASP A 357 7.68 31.99 14.88
CA ASP A 357 7.39 32.56 16.19
C ASP A 357 6.20 31.90 16.91
N GLY A 358 5.64 30.81 16.33
CA GLY A 358 4.50 30.09 16.86
C GLY A 358 3.14 30.74 16.59
N THR A 359 3.08 31.83 15.81
CA THR A 359 1.81 32.43 15.40
C THR A 359 1.23 31.70 14.20
N GLU A 360 -0.11 31.58 14.15
CA GLU A 360 -0.80 30.99 13.01
C GLU A 360 -1.23 32.08 12.01
N THR A 361 -1.01 31.80 10.74
CA THR A 361 -1.51 32.61 9.63
C THR A 361 -2.40 31.76 8.75
N THR A 362 -3.64 32.20 8.50
CA THR A 362 -4.58 31.54 7.59
C THR A 362 -4.67 32.33 6.29
N THR A 363 -4.42 31.66 5.18
CA THR A 363 -4.54 32.19 3.82
C THR A 363 -5.60 31.44 3.02
N ILE A 364 -6.23 32.12 2.06
CA ILE A 364 -7.13 31.47 1.12
C ILE A 364 -6.32 31.14 -0.15
N ASN A 365 -6.04 29.86 -0.35
CA ASN A 365 -5.21 29.39 -1.47
C ASN A 365 -5.98 29.22 -2.79
N GLY A 366 -7.28 29.54 -2.79
CA GLY A 366 -8.14 29.43 -3.96
C GLY A 366 -9.57 29.03 -3.59
N TYR A 367 -10.33 28.62 -4.60
CA TYR A 367 -11.74 28.29 -4.44
C TYR A 367 -12.09 27.02 -5.22
N TYR A 368 -12.81 26.13 -4.57
CA TYR A 368 -13.49 25.03 -5.24
C TYR A 368 -14.86 25.52 -5.72
N VAL A 369 -15.17 25.32 -7.00
CA VAL A 369 -16.53 25.40 -7.53
C VAL A 369 -17.04 23.97 -7.64
N VAL A 370 -18.16 23.67 -7.01
CA VAL A 370 -18.69 22.30 -6.88
C VAL A 370 -20.14 22.28 -7.35
N MET A 371 -20.49 21.36 -8.23
CA MET A 371 -21.87 21.10 -8.64
C MET A 371 -22.25 19.68 -8.21
N PHE A 372 -23.22 19.60 -7.32
CA PHE A 372 -23.77 18.34 -6.84
C PHE A 372 -24.65 17.68 -7.91
N GLN A 373 -24.57 16.36 -8.07
CA GLN A 373 -25.38 15.61 -9.02
C GLN A 373 -26.28 14.60 -8.32
N GLU A 374 -25.69 13.75 -7.46
CA GLU A 374 -26.43 12.67 -6.83
C GLU A 374 -25.80 12.22 -5.51
N ALA A 375 -26.60 11.68 -4.61
CA ALA A 375 -26.15 10.86 -3.48
C ALA A 375 -26.84 9.50 -3.56
N THR A 376 -26.06 8.45 -3.42
CA THR A 376 -26.53 7.06 -3.38
C THR A 376 -26.40 6.55 -1.95
N ASP A 377 -27.44 5.90 -1.44
CA ASP A 377 -27.50 5.45 -0.04
C ASP A 377 -26.74 4.14 0.23
N ASN A 378 -26.18 3.51 -0.81
CA ASN A 378 -25.39 2.27 -0.74
C ASN A 378 -26.12 1.07 -0.11
N ASN A 379 -27.44 1.04 -0.17
CA ASN A 379 -28.26 -0.05 0.37
C ASN A 379 -28.34 -1.28 -0.53
N ASP A 380 -27.78 -1.23 -1.73
CA ASP A 380 -27.70 -2.39 -2.60
C ASP A 380 -26.74 -3.45 -2.03
N LEU A 381 -27.12 -4.74 -2.20
CA LEU A 381 -26.27 -5.86 -1.82
C LEU A 381 -25.03 -5.88 -2.70
N MET A 382 -23.87 -6.16 -2.10
CA MET A 382 -22.63 -6.40 -2.84
C MET A 382 -22.70 -7.69 -3.63
N SER A 383 -21.79 -7.88 -4.56
CA SER A 383 -21.79 -9.02 -5.49
C SER A 383 -20.64 -9.96 -5.22
N ASN A 384 -20.89 -11.25 -5.44
CA ASN A 384 -19.86 -12.30 -5.48
C ASN A 384 -19.73 -12.79 -6.91
N VAL A 385 -18.52 -12.81 -7.43
CA VAL A 385 -18.22 -13.19 -8.80
C VAL A 385 -17.02 -14.12 -8.88
N ARG A 386 -16.96 -14.92 -9.95
CA ARG A 386 -15.74 -15.63 -10.35
C ARG A 386 -15.29 -15.16 -11.71
N HIS A 387 -14.01 -15.26 -11.98
CA HIS A 387 -13.52 -14.99 -13.32
C HIS A 387 -12.37 -15.90 -13.75
N LEU A 388 -12.25 -16.05 -15.06
CA LEU A 388 -11.10 -16.64 -15.73
C LEU A 388 -10.45 -15.56 -16.60
N LEU A 389 -9.17 -15.28 -16.40
CA LEU A 389 -8.43 -14.31 -17.19
C LEU A 389 -7.62 -15.00 -18.30
N VAL A 390 -7.86 -14.59 -19.54
CA VAL A 390 -7.03 -14.89 -20.70
C VAL A 390 -6.25 -13.63 -21.07
N ARG A 391 -4.94 -13.62 -20.83
CA ARG A 391 -4.08 -12.44 -21.04
C ARG A 391 -3.78 -12.22 -22.53
N PHE A 392 -3.47 -10.99 -22.88
CA PHE A 392 -2.87 -10.69 -24.17
C PHE A 392 -1.40 -11.12 -24.20
N ASP A 393 -0.96 -11.76 -25.27
CA ASP A 393 0.46 -12.05 -25.50
C ASP A 393 1.26 -10.77 -25.80
N ASP A 394 0.62 -9.83 -26.50
CA ASP A 394 1.09 -8.48 -26.78
C ASP A 394 -0.10 -7.56 -27.09
N GLU A 395 0.17 -6.25 -27.35
CA GLU A 395 -0.85 -5.24 -27.62
C GLU A 395 -1.36 -5.21 -29.09
N THR A 396 -1.00 -6.18 -29.91
CA THR A 396 -1.46 -6.24 -31.32
C THR A 396 -2.91 -6.68 -31.43
N ASP A 397 -3.62 -6.19 -32.45
CA ASP A 397 -5.00 -6.60 -32.74
C ASP A 397 -5.11 -8.12 -32.95
N GLU A 398 -4.07 -8.78 -33.47
CA GLU A 398 -4.04 -10.23 -33.70
C GLU A 398 -3.96 -10.99 -32.36
N ALA A 399 -3.12 -10.54 -31.42
CA ALA A 399 -3.03 -11.13 -30.07
C ALA A 399 -4.34 -10.94 -29.31
N LYS A 400 -4.93 -9.74 -29.37
CA LYS A 400 -6.24 -9.47 -28.76
C LYS A 400 -7.34 -10.35 -29.34
N ALA A 401 -7.39 -10.51 -30.67
CA ALA A 401 -8.36 -11.39 -31.32
C ALA A 401 -8.17 -12.87 -30.93
N THR A 402 -6.91 -13.32 -30.75
CA THR A 402 -6.58 -14.68 -30.31
C THR A 402 -7.06 -14.91 -28.88
N ALA A 403 -6.73 -14.02 -27.94
CA ALA A 403 -7.16 -14.11 -26.55
C ALA A 403 -8.70 -14.09 -26.44
N LYS A 404 -9.37 -13.25 -27.25
CA LYS A 404 -10.84 -13.24 -27.31
C LYS A 404 -11.40 -14.59 -27.73
N ALA A 405 -10.87 -15.16 -28.82
CA ALA A 405 -11.33 -16.44 -29.32
C ALA A 405 -11.12 -17.58 -28.29
N GLU A 406 -10.00 -17.54 -27.56
CA GLU A 406 -9.71 -18.49 -26.48
C GLU A 406 -10.68 -18.33 -25.31
N ALA A 407 -10.95 -17.10 -24.85
CA ALA A 407 -11.93 -16.84 -23.79
C ALA A 407 -13.34 -17.29 -24.19
N GLU A 408 -13.75 -17.03 -25.43
CA GLU A 408 -15.04 -17.49 -25.98
C GLU A 408 -15.09 -19.01 -26.11
N GLU A 409 -13.97 -19.67 -26.46
CA GLU A 409 -13.87 -21.15 -26.52
C GLU A 409 -14.02 -21.76 -25.11
N HIS A 410 -13.37 -21.18 -24.10
CA HIS A 410 -13.52 -21.62 -22.71
C HIS A 410 -14.95 -21.49 -22.24
N LEU A 411 -15.61 -20.34 -22.50
CA LEU A 411 -17.01 -20.15 -22.15
C LEU A 411 -17.92 -21.13 -22.86
N ASN A 412 -17.70 -21.36 -24.17
CA ASN A 412 -18.50 -22.31 -24.96
C ASN A 412 -18.30 -23.75 -24.51
N THR A 413 -17.07 -24.14 -24.17
CA THR A 413 -16.76 -25.46 -23.64
C THR A 413 -17.48 -25.70 -22.30
N TRP A 414 -17.44 -24.71 -21.41
CA TRP A 414 -18.17 -24.79 -20.14
C TRP A 414 -19.69 -24.88 -20.36
N LYS A 415 -20.27 -24.03 -21.26
CA LYS A 415 -21.71 -24.07 -21.59
C LYS A 415 -22.19 -25.38 -22.20
N GLN A 416 -21.32 -26.11 -22.91
CA GLN A 416 -21.63 -27.42 -23.50
C GLN A 416 -21.40 -28.55 -22.50
N GLY A 417 -20.71 -28.32 -21.40
CA GLY A 417 -20.45 -29.24 -20.32
C GLY A 417 -21.58 -29.24 -19.27
N GLU A 418 -21.19 -29.33 -18.01
CA GLU A 418 -22.13 -29.35 -16.88
C GLU A 418 -22.74 -27.97 -16.60
N ALA A 419 -22.05 -26.89 -16.98
CA ALA A 419 -22.45 -25.50 -16.84
C ALA A 419 -22.86 -25.14 -15.39
N THR A 420 -22.12 -25.68 -14.41
CA THR A 420 -22.29 -25.41 -12.97
C THR A 420 -21.15 -24.54 -12.46
N GLU A 421 -21.30 -23.93 -11.27
CA GLU A 421 -20.23 -23.17 -10.63
C GLU A 421 -19.00 -24.05 -10.38
N GLU A 422 -19.18 -25.29 -9.92
CA GLU A 422 -18.09 -26.24 -9.68
C GLU A 422 -17.29 -26.52 -10.95
N SER A 423 -17.98 -26.69 -12.09
CA SER A 423 -17.29 -26.89 -13.38
C SER A 423 -16.60 -25.62 -13.87
N PHE A 424 -17.10 -24.44 -13.48
CA PHE A 424 -16.42 -23.16 -13.74
C PHE A 424 -15.16 -23.00 -12.90
N ILE A 425 -15.19 -23.36 -11.61
CA ILE A 425 -14.02 -23.39 -10.73
C ILE A 425 -12.89 -24.24 -11.33
N GLU A 426 -13.22 -25.46 -11.81
CA GLU A 426 -12.21 -26.34 -12.43
C GLU A 426 -11.67 -25.75 -13.74
N LEU A 427 -12.50 -25.05 -14.51
CA LEU A 427 -12.06 -24.33 -15.70
C LEU A 427 -11.07 -23.21 -15.34
N VAL A 428 -11.40 -22.40 -14.32
CA VAL A 428 -10.54 -21.31 -13.82
C VAL A 428 -9.20 -21.85 -13.33
N LYS A 429 -9.19 -22.87 -12.46
CA LYS A 429 -7.96 -23.50 -11.95
C LYS A 429 -7.04 -23.98 -13.05
N LYS A 430 -7.60 -24.39 -14.19
CA LYS A 430 -6.84 -24.97 -15.28
C LYS A 430 -6.29 -23.96 -16.27
N TYR A 431 -7.00 -22.86 -16.51
CA TYR A 431 -6.74 -21.99 -17.65
C TYR A 431 -6.56 -20.52 -17.29
N SER A 432 -6.92 -20.07 -16.08
CA SER A 432 -6.80 -18.67 -15.71
C SER A 432 -5.36 -18.26 -15.47
N PHE A 433 -5.01 -17.08 -15.95
CA PHE A 433 -3.74 -16.40 -15.65
C PHE A 433 -3.81 -15.49 -14.43
N ASP A 434 -4.97 -15.41 -13.77
CA ASP A 434 -5.14 -14.61 -12.57
C ASP A 434 -4.53 -15.29 -11.33
N SER A 435 -4.07 -14.49 -10.36
CA SER A 435 -3.48 -15.00 -9.11
C SER A 435 -4.48 -15.80 -8.26
N THR A 436 -5.78 -15.51 -8.39
CA THR A 436 -6.87 -16.22 -7.69
C THR A 436 -7.26 -17.56 -8.36
N ALA A 437 -6.56 -17.97 -9.42
CA ALA A 437 -6.87 -19.17 -10.17
C ALA A 437 -6.94 -20.43 -9.28
N SER A 438 -6.02 -20.59 -8.32
CA SER A 438 -5.99 -21.72 -7.37
C SER A 438 -7.25 -21.82 -6.51
N GLU A 439 -7.89 -20.69 -6.24
CA GLU A 439 -9.13 -20.56 -5.45
C GLU A 439 -10.39 -20.53 -6.33
N GLY A 440 -10.23 -20.79 -7.63
CA GLY A 440 -11.33 -20.78 -8.59
C GLY A 440 -11.81 -19.40 -8.97
N GLY A 441 -10.93 -18.38 -8.88
CA GLY A 441 -11.15 -17.01 -9.36
C GLY A 441 -12.25 -16.25 -8.61
N LEU A 442 -12.48 -16.55 -7.32
CA LEU A 442 -13.53 -15.92 -6.50
C LEU A 442 -13.12 -14.52 -6.05
N PHE A 443 -14.05 -13.59 -6.22
CA PHE A 443 -14.07 -12.30 -5.54
C PHE A 443 -15.41 -12.13 -4.82
N GLU A 444 -15.36 -11.91 -3.53
CA GLU A 444 -16.52 -11.68 -2.68
C GLU A 444 -16.67 -10.20 -2.34
N ASN A 445 -17.90 -9.80 -2.05
CA ASN A 445 -18.25 -8.43 -1.62
C ASN A 445 -17.81 -7.33 -2.59
N VAL A 446 -17.85 -7.62 -3.90
CA VAL A 446 -17.56 -6.62 -4.93
C VAL A 446 -18.60 -5.50 -4.84
N ASN A 447 -18.12 -4.28 -4.69
CA ASN A 447 -18.91 -3.08 -4.43
C ASN A 447 -18.40 -1.90 -5.27
N PRO A 448 -19.10 -0.77 -5.35
CA PRO A 448 -18.72 0.38 -6.19
C PRO A 448 -17.33 0.97 -5.94
N ASP A 449 -16.75 0.76 -4.76
CA ASP A 449 -15.41 1.24 -4.38
C ASP A 449 -14.30 0.20 -4.60
N SER A 450 -14.66 -0.99 -5.11
CA SER A 450 -13.69 -2.04 -5.38
C SER A 450 -12.71 -1.64 -6.49
N SER A 451 -11.40 -1.83 -6.25
CA SER A 451 -10.32 -1.42 -7.16
C SER A 451 -10.17 -2.34 -8.38
N PHE A 452 -11.25 -2.54 -9.14
CA PHE A 452 -11.25 -3.29 -10.39
C PHE A 452 -11.26 -2.36 -11.61
N VAL A 453 -10.80 -2.85 -12.74
CA VAL A 453 -10.96 -2.13 -14.02
C VAL A 453 -12.45 -1.90 -14.30
N PRO A 454 -12.82 -0.76 -14.91
CA PRO A 454 -14.22 -0.36 -15.05
C PRO A 454 -15.13 -1.41 -15.71
N SER A 455 -14.64 -2.14 -16.71
CA SER A 455 -15.42 -3.18 -17.38
C SER A 455 -15.76 -4.35 -16.45
N PHE A 456 -14.80 -4.77 -15.61
CA PHE A 456 -15.00 -5.81 -14.62
C PHE A 456 -15.96 -5.36 -13.51
N LEU A 457 -15.70 -4.17 -12.94
CA LEU A 457 -16.52 -3.61 -11.86
C LEU A 457 -17.97 -3.44 -12.30
N ASN A 458 -18.21 -2.73 -13.41
CA ASN A 458 -19.55 -2.46 -13.91
C ASN A 458 -20.33 -3.74 -14.24
N TRP A 459 -19.65 -4.78 -14.76
CA TRP A 459 -20.30 -6.07 -14.97
C TRP A 459 -20.69 -6.73 -13.65
N SER A 460 -19.82 -6.68 -12.67
CA SER A 460 -19.99 -7.37 -11.38
C SER A 460 -21.12 -6.78 -10.55
N ILE A 461 -21.23 -5.44 -10.50
CA ILE A 461 -22.22 -4.74 -9.67
C ILE A 461 -23.53 -4.40 -10.41
N ASP A 462 -23.70 -4.84 -11.67
CA ASP A 462 -24.94 -4.60 -12.42
C ASP A 462 -26.14 -5.27 -11.71
N PRO A 463 -27.15 -4.52 -11.23
CA PRO A 463 -28.28 -5.06 -10.47
C PRO A 463 -29.16 -5.99 -11.30
N ALA A 464 -28.97 -6.03 -12.62
CA ALA A 464 -29.71 -6.95 -13.50
C ALA A 464 -29.15 -8.37 -13.50
N ARG A 465 -27.95 -8.61 -12.94
CA ARG A 465 -27.30 -9.92 -12.92
C ARG A 465 -28.05 -10.94 -12.08
N LYS A 466 -27.98 -12.19 -12.54
CA LYS A 466 -28.60 -13.34 -11.88
C LYS A 466 -27.55 -14.43 -11.67
N VAL A 467 -27.71 -15.19 -10.60
CA VAL A 467 -26.86 -16.34 -10.32
C VAL A 467 -26.73 -17.23 -11.56
N GLY A 468 -25.49 -17.50 -11.94
CA GLY A 468 -25.16 -18.28 -13.14
C GLY A 468 -25.04 -17.45 -14.44
N ASP A 469 -25.22 -16.13 -14.41
CA ASP A 469 -24.93 -15.27 -15.56
C ASP A 469 -23.43 -15.34 -15.89
N VAL A 470 -23.12 -15.46 -17.18
CA VAL A 470 -21.75 -15.56 -17.69
C VAL A 470 -21.57 -14.70 -18.92
N GLU A 471 -20.44 -14.02 -19.01
CA GLU A 471 -20.10 -13.16 -20.14
C GLU A 471 -18.58 -13.09 -20.34
N VAL A 472 -18.13 -12.81 -21.56
CA VAL A 472 -16.74 -12.46 -21.85
C VAL A 472 -16.66 -10.95 -21.95
N ILE A 473 -15.84 -10.32 -21.10
CA ILE A 473 -15.59 -8.89 -21.12
C ILE A 473 -14.12 -8.59 -21.40
N GLU A 474 -13.84 -7.44 -21.98
CA GLU A 474 -12.49 -6.97 -22.28
C GLU A 474 -11.98 -5.98 -21.22
N SER A 475 -10.70 -6.10 -20.86
CA SER A 475 -9.99 -5.13 -20.05
C SER A 475 -8.60 -4.84 -20.64
N GLU A 476 -7.84 -3.96 -20.02
CA GLU A 476 -6.44 -3.71 -20.38
C GLU A 476 -5.51 -4.92 -20.11
N TYR A 477 -5.91 -5.86 -19.24
CA TYR A 477 -5.14 -7.07 -18.91
C TYR A 477 -5.43 -8.27 -19.82
N GLY A 478 -6.57 -8.26 -20.53
CA GLY A 478 -7.01 -9.39 -21.31
C GLY A 478 -8.53 -9.50 -21.40
N TYR A 479 -8.99 -10.71 -21.73
CA TYR A 479 -10.41 -11.07 -21.70
C TYR A 479 -10.72 -11.85 -20.43
N HIS A 480 -11.77 -11.42 -19.72
CA HIS A 480 -12.29 -12.11 -18.54
C HIS A 480 -13.55 -12.88 -18.92
N VAL A 481 -13.57 -14.17 -18.64
CA VAL A 481 -14.81 -14.92 -18.61
C VAL A 481 -15.39 -14.77 -17.21
N MET A 482 -16.48 -14.01 -17.10
CA MET A 482 -17.13 -13.70 -15.82
C MET A 482 -18.21 -14.72 -15.49
N TYR A 483 -18.39 -15.02 -14.20
CA TYR A 483 -19.48 -15.81 -13.65
C TYR A 483 -20.05 -15.13 -12.41
N TYR A 484 -21.36 -14.87 -12.40
CA TYR A 484 -22.04 -14.27 -11.26
C TYR A 484 -22.46 -15.34 -10.27
N VAL A 485 -21.83 -15.35 -9.08
CA VAL A 485 -22.11 -16.32 -8.01
C VAL A 485 -23.38 -15.95 -7.25
N GLY A 486 -23.60 -14.66 -7.01
CA GLY A 486 -24.76 -14.15 -6.30
C GLY A 486 -24.48 -12.83 -5.61
N SER A 487 -25.45 -12.37 -4.84
CA SER A 487 -25.26 -11.21 -3.94
C SER A 487 -24.71 -11.69 -2.60
N SER A 488 -23.98 -10.81 -1.92
CA SER A 488 -23.57 -11.00 -0.54
C SER A 488 -24.76 -10.87 0.43
N GLU A 489 -24.55 -11.16 1.71
CA GLU A 489 -25.59 -11.02 2.75
C GLU A 489 -25.79 -9.56 3.18
N LEU A 490 -24.73 -8.74 3.07
CA LEU A 490 -24.75 -7.34 3.50
C LEU A 490 -24.89 -6.40 2.31
N SER A 491 -25.59 -5.28 2.53
CA SER A 491 -25.49 -4.11 1.66
C SER A 491 -24.09 -3.50 1.77
N TYR A 492 -23.68 -2.74 0.74
CA TYR A 492 -22.41 -2.02 0.82
C TYR A 492 -22.38 -1.05 2.01
N ARG A 493 -23.50 -0.41 2.31
CA ARG A 493 -23.67 0.44 3.49
C ARG A 493 -23.40 -0.31 4.79
N ASP A 494 -24.08 -1.43 5.01
CA ASP A 494 -23.94 -2.22 6.24
C ASP A 494 -22.54 -2.82 6.35
N TYR A 495 -21.90 -3.15 5.22
CA TYR A 495 -20.52 -3.59 5.18
C TYR A 495 -19.54 -2.51 5.66
N MET A 496 -19.67 -1.26 5.18
CA MET A 496 -18.85 -0.14 5.67
C MET A 496 -19.00 0.07 7.18
N ILE A 497 -20.24 0.10 7.66
CA ILE A 497 -20.54 0.28 9.09
C ILE A 497 -19.98 -0.89 9.92
N THR A 498 -20.14 -2.12 9.43
CA THR A 498 -19.63 -3.31 10.12
C THR A 498 -18.09 -3.30 10.21
N ASN A 499 -17.39 -2.82 9.17
CA ASN A 499 -15.94 -2.69 9.20
C ASN A 499 -15.50 -1.61 10.19
N GLU A 500 -16.16 -0.45 10.22
CA GLU A 500 -15.88 0.61 11.19
C GLU A 500 -16.11 0.14 12.63
N LEU A 501 -17.21 -0.55 12.89
CA LEU A 501 -17.48 -1.15 14.20
C LEU A 501 -16.43 -2.19 14.58
N ARG A 502 -15.95 -2.98 13.62
CA ARG A 502 -14.89 -3.96 13.84
C ARG A 502 -13.57 -3.27 14.18
N GLU A 503 -13.19 -2.24 13.44
CA GLU A 503 -11.98 -1.44 13.73
C GLU A 503 -12.04 -0.83 15.14
N LEU A 504 -13.15 -0.19 15.50
CA LEU A 504 -13.32 0.39 16.84
C LEU A 504 -13.26 -0.66 17.95
N ALA A 505 -13.88 -1.82 17.75
CA ALA A 505 -13.84 -2.90 18.74
C ALA A 505 -12.45 -3.52 18.87
N LEU A 506 -11.72 -3.63 17.76
CA LEU A 506 -10.33 -4.11 17.74
C LEU A 506 -9.39 -3.13 18.44
N ASP A 507 -9.52 -1.84 18.14
CA ASP A 507 -8.71 -0.80 18.76
C ASP A 507 -8.91 -0.77 20.27
N ASP A 508 -10.15 -0.82 20.75
CA ASP A 508 -10.47 -0.86 22.19
C ASP A 508 -9.89 -2.11 22.87
N TRP A 509 -10.08 -3.27 22.21
CA TRP A 509 -9.55 -4.54 22.72
C TRP A 509 -8.02 -4.55 22.76
N TYR A 510 -7.37 -4.12 21.68
CA TYR A 510 -5.93 -4.09 21.54
C TYR A 510 -5.29 -3.10 22.52
N ASN A 511 -5.79 -1.88 22.60
CA ASN A 511 -5.30 -0.86 23.52
C ASN A 511 -5.50 -1.31 24.97
N THR A 512 -6.66 -1.94 25.30
CA THR A 512 -6.88 -2.54 26.62
C THR A 512 -5.86 -3.63 26.93
N ALA A 513 -5.49 -4.47 25.97
CA ALA A 513 -4.47 -5.49 26.16
C ALA A 513 -3.10 -4.87 26.44
N VAL A 514 -2.66 -3.92 25.62
CA VAL A 514 -1.37 -3.22 25.74
C VAL A 514 -1.29 -2.43 27.06
N ASP A 515 -2.32 -1.64 27.39
CA ASP A 515 -2.36 -0.84 28.61
C ASP A 515 -2.37 -1.69 29.91
N SER A 516 -2.81 -2.94 29.82
CA SER A 516 -2.82 -3.86 30.96
C SER A 516 -1.45 -4.41 31.34
N VAL A 517 -0.45 -4.25 30.47
CA VAL A 517 0.87 -4.84 30.63
C VAL A 517 1.84 -3.80 31.22
N THR A 518 2.61 -4.22 32.21
CA THR A 518 3.68 -3.37 32.76
C THR A 518 4.96 -3.54 31.95
N VAL A 519 5.58 -2.44 31.55
CA VAL A 519 6.85 -2.43 30.83
C VAL A 519 7.94 -1.87 31.73
N ALA A 520 9.11 -2.53 31.78
CA ALA A 520 10.27 -2.04 32.49
C ALA A 520 11.54 -2.28 31.67
N GLU A 521 12.21 -1.21 31.31
CA GLU A 521 13.50 -1.27 30.66
C GLU A 521 14.56 -1.86 31.59
N GLY A 522 15.38 -2.72 31.02
CA GLY A 522 16.54 -3.30 31.64
C GLY A 522 17.84 -2.72 31.08
N ASN A 523 18.75 -3.56 30.64
CA ASN A 523 20.02 -3.11 30.05
C ASN A 523 19.94 -3.08 28.51
N LEU A 524 19.60 -1.95 27.97
CA LEU A 524 19.54 -1.71 26.50
C LEU A 524 20.91 -1.47 25.87
N SER A 525 21.99 -1.22 26.64
CA SER A 525 23.32 -0.89 26.08
C SER A 525 23.98 -2.01 25.26
N ARG A 526 23.33 -3.18 25.16
CA ARG A 526 23.78 -4.32 24.37
C ARG A 526 22.99 -4.52 23.09
N ILE A 527 22.07 -3.63 22.81
CA ILE A 527 21.38 -3.59 21.53
C ILE A 527 22.29 -2.85 20.54
N ASP A 528 22.40 -3.37 19.34
CA ASP A 528 23.21 -2.73 18.29
C ASP A 528 22.43 -1.56 17.65
N THR A 529 22.63 -0.39 18.23
CA THR A 529 22.00 0.85 17.78
C THR A 529 22.73 1.54 16.63
N GLY A 530 23.95 1.09 16.31
CA GLY A 530 24.79 1.62 15.25
C GLY A 530 24.46 1.06 13.86
N LEU A 531 23.26 0.55 13.61
CA LEU A 531 22.84 0.06 12.31
C LEU A 531 22.83 1.18 11.25
N THR A 532 23.10 0.82 10.00
CA THR A 532 22.90 1.70 8.85
C THR A 532 21.82 1.10 7.96
N LEU A 533 20.99 1.94 7.33
CA LEU A 533 19.92 1.48 6.43
C LEU A 533 20.45 1.00 5.07
N ALA A 534 21.71 1.25 4.76
CA ALA A 534 22.38 0.80 3.53
C ALA A 534 23.09 -0.54 3.67
N SER A 535 23.02 -1.19 4.84
CA SER A 535 23.76 -2.42 5.13
C SER A 535 22.98 -3.70 4.81
#